data_3f2fe01632de7f1897c88f4af06878ba
#
_entry.id   3f2fe01632de7f1897c88f4af06878ba
#
_cell.length_a   1.000
_cell.length_b   1.000
_cell.length_c   1.000
_cell.angle_alpha   90.00
_cell.angle_beta   90.00
_cell.angle_gamma   90.00
#
_symmetry.space_group_name_H-M   'P 1'
#
loop_
_entity.id
_entity.type
_entity.pdbx_description
1 polymer ?
#
loop_
_entity_poly.entity_id
_entity_poly.type
_entity_poly.pdbx_seq_one_letter_code
_entity_poly.pdbx_strand_id
1 'polypeptide(L)'
;MIPLVPCGIQVLTKEAGEVPNWSLQENQRAILEIMDDLLRTILEGYELPKDGLHGPSHWIRVSRVGLKFATATPGADQEVVHLFALFHDSRRENEDTDPDHGLRGAELAGSMRGTHLLHLNNAQFELLRYACTHHTDGEITTDPTIGCCWDADRLDLGRVGIEPEAEYLSTAAARGML
;
A
#
# COMPACT_ATOMS: atom_id res chain seq x y z
N MET A 1 9.29 10.49 -29.53
CA MET A 1 9.19 10.54 -28.06
C MET A 1 8.01 9.68 -27.71
N ILE A 2 8.22 8.43 -27.28
CA ILE A 2 7.16 7.48 -26.95
C ILE A 2 6.66 7.86 -25.55
N PRO A 3 5.36 8.09 -25.33
CA PRO A 3 4.85 8.38 -24.00
C PRO A 3 5.07 7.13 -23.12
N LEU A 4 5.68 7.33 -21.94
CA LEU A 4 5.78 6.34 -20.90
C LEU A 4 4.35 6.01 -20.40
N VAL A 5 3.80 4.92 -20.87
CA VAL A 5 2.63 4.30 -20.25
C VAL A 5 3.14 3.69 -18.95
N PRO A 6 2.51 3.94 -17.77
CA PRO A 6 2.88 3.28 -16.54
C PRO A 6 2.83 1.76 -16.78
N CYS A 7 3.95 1.09 -16.54
CA CYS A 7 4.09 -0.35 -16.68
C CYS A 7 3.07 -1.01 -15.76
N GLY A 8 2.08 -1.70 -16.33
CA GLY A 8 1.22 -2.59 -15.54
C GLY A 8 -0.26 -2.62 -15.83
N ILE A 9 -0.86 -1.65 -16.53
CA ILE A 9 -2.28 -1.72 -16.84
C ILE A 9 -2.48 -2.40 -18.19
N GLN A 10 -2.57 -3.73 -18.21
CA GLN A 10 -3.16 -4.46 -19.32
C GLN A 10 -4.68 -4.48 -19.16
N VAL A 11 -5.37 -3.62 -19.90
CA VAL A 11 -6.81 -3.74 -20.06
C VAL A 11 -7.06 -5.01 -20.87
N LEU A 12 -7.67 -6.02 -20.26
CA LEU A 12 -8.08 -7.25 -20.93
C LEU A 12 -9.17 -6.90 -21.96
N THR A 13 -8.78 -6.69 -23.21
CA THR A 13 -9.72 -6.67 -24.33
C THR A 13 -10.01 -8.09 -24.79
N LYS A 14 -11.27 -8.40 -24.97
CA LYS A 14 -11.80 -9.73 -25.32
C LYS A 14 -11.58 -10.11 -26.79
N GLU A 15 -10.82 -9.35 -27.56
CA GLU A 15 -10.38 -9.66 -28.93
C GLU A 15 -9.07 -8.88 -29.19
N ALA A 16 -8.15 -9.47 -29.96
CA ALA A 16 -6.90 -8.85 -30.37
C ALA A 16 -7.20 -7.65 -31.31
N GLY A 17 -7.58 -6.53 -30.70
CA GLY A 17 -7.84 -5.26 -31.34
C GLY A 17 -6.91 -4.21 -30.77
N GLU A 18 -6.64 -3.17 -31.54
CA GLU A 18 -5.74 -2.07 -31.24
C GLU A 18 -5.89 -1.54 -29.80
N VAL A 19 -4.76 -1.36 -29.10
CA VAL A 19 -4.74 -0.72 -27.77
C VAL A 19 -5.34 0.68 -27.91
N PRO A 20 -6.41 1.03 -27.19
CA PRO A 20 -7.03 2.35 -27.32
C PRO A 20 -6.03 3.45 -27.04
N ASN A 21 -5.89 4.39 -27.96
CA ASN A 21 -5.04 5.58 -27.78
C ASN A 21 -5.78 6.61 -26.91
N TRP A 22 -5.82 6.34 -25.61
CA TRP A 22 -6.46 7.24 -24.64
C TRP A 22 -5.62 8.50 -24.41
N SER A 23 -6.27 9.61 -24.25
CA SER A 23 -5.63 10.85 -23.79
C SER A 23 -5.09 10.70 -22.36
N LEU A 24 -4.16 11.55 -21.96
CA LEU A 24 -3.64 11.58 -20.58
C LEU A 24 -4.76 11.75 -19.55
N GLN A 25 -5.81 12.52 -19.87
CA GLN A 25 -6.95 12.75 -18.99
C GLN A 25 -7.84 11.51 -18.85
N GLU A 26 -8.07 10.76 -19.94
CA GLU A 26 -8.81 9.50 -19.90
C GLU A 26 -8.06 8.42 -19.11
N ASN A 27 -6.74 8.35 -19.27
CA ASN A 27 -5.91 7.44 -18.49
C ASN A 27 -5.94 7.78 -16.99
N GLN A 28 -5.81 9.06 -16.63
CA GLN A 28 -5.90 9.50 -15.23
C GLN A 28 -7.27 9.18 -14.62
N ARG A 29 -8.34 9.40 -15.37
CA ARG A 29 -9.69 9.08 -14.91
C ARG A 29 -9.88 7.59 -14.70
N ALA A 30 -9.43 6.74 -15.61
CA ALA A 30 -9.50 5.29 -15.47
C ALA A 30 -8.72 4.79 -14.24
N ILE A 31 -7.53 5.33 -13.99
CA ILE A 31 -6.74 5.01 -12.78
C ILE A 31 -7.51 5.39 -11.51
N LEU A 32 -8.09 6.59 -11.46
CA LEU A 32 -8.89 7.03 -10.31
C LEU A 32 -10.11 6.13 -10.09
N GLU A 33 -10.82 5.74 -11.15
CA GLU A 33 -11.98 4.85 -11.06
C GLU A 33 -11.59 3.45 -10.55
N ILE A 34 -10.44 2.91 -10.97
CA ILE A 34 -9.92 1.61 -10.48
C ILE A 34 -9.52 1.72 -9.02
N MET A 35 -8.86 2.80 -8.61
CA MET A 35 -8.47 3.02 -7.23
C MET A 35 -9.68 3.21 -6.31
N ASP A 36 -10.70 3.92 -6.78
CA ASP A 36 -11.97 4.07 -6.05
C ASP A 36 -12.68 2.74 -5.86
N ASP A 37 -12.66 1.86 -6.87
CA ASP A 37 -13.26 0.53 -6.81
C ASP A 37 -12.52 -0.38 -5.83
N LEU A 38 -11.18 -0.40 -5.88
CA LEU A 38 -10.36 -1.13 -4.92
C LEU A 38 -10.64 -0.66 -3.49
N LEU A 39 -10.57 0.64 -3.23
CA LEU A 39 -10.80 1.20 -1.90
C LEU A 39 -12.22 0.89 -1.39
N ARG A 40 -13.23 0.99 -2.24
CA ARG A 40 -14.62 0.64 -1.91
C ARG A 40 -14.72 -0.82 -1.50
N THR A 41 -14.14 -1.72 -2.29
CA THR A 41 -14.14 -3.16 -2.00
C THR A 41 -13.43 -3.49 -0.68
N ILE A 42 -12.32 -2.82 -0.39
CA ILE A 42 -11.63 -2.96 0.90
C ILE A 42 -12.55 -2.50 2.06
N LEU A 43 -13.21 -1.34 1.89
CA LEU A 43 -14.06 -0.72 2.92
C LEU A 43 -15.39 -1.45 3.15
N GLU A 44 -15.89 -2.21 2.19
CA GLU A 44 -17.09 -3.04 2.36
C GLU A 44 -16.90 -4.13 3.43
N GLY A 45 -15.68 -4.65 3.56
CA GLY A 45 -15.34 -5.64 4.59
C GLY A 45 -14.54 -5.07 5.77
N TYR A 46 -14.48 -3.75 5.96
CA TYR A 46 -13.86 -3.13 7.12
C TYR A 46 -14.87 -2.96 8.25
N GLU A 47 -14.63 -3.64 9.37
CA GLU A 47 -15.62 -3.80 10.45
C GLU A 47 -15.50 -2.75 11.56
N LEU A 48 -14.33 -2.06 11.67
CA LEU A 48 -14.12 -1.05 12.70
C LEU A 48 -14.71 0.32 12.29
N PRO A 49 -14.87 1.25 13.24
CA PRO A 49 -15.28 2.62 12.92
C PRO A 49 -14.33 3.26 11.89
N LYS A 50 -14.89 3.82 10.82
CA LYS A 50 -14.07 4.43 9.74
C LYS A 50 -13.30 5.68 10.18
N ASP A 51 -13.70 6.29 11.29
CA ASP A 51 -13.04 7.39 11.99
C ASP A 51 -12.18 6.94 13.17
N GLY A 52 -12.00 5.60 13.34
CA GLY A 52 -11.17 4.99 14.36
C GLY A 52 -9.67 5.18 14.12
N LEU A 53 -8.86 4.72 15.08
CA LEU A 53 -7.41 4.89 15.07
C LEU A 53 -6.72 4.19 13.89
N HIS A 54 -7.25 3.03 13.47
CA HIS A 54 -6.70 2.19 12.40
C HIS A 54 -7.50 2.28 11.08
N GLY A 55 -8.40 3.29 10.98
CA GLY A 55 -9.28 3.50 9.84
C GLY A 55 -8.64 4.24 8.67
N PRO A 56 -9.45 4.57 7.63
CA PRO A 56 -8.99 5.21 6.39
C PRO A 56 -8.14 6.46 6.56
N SER A 57 -8.36 7.26 7.61
CA SER A 57 -7.53 8.44 7.91
C SER A 57 -6.07 8.07 8.19
N HIS A 58 -5.84 6.96 8.90
CA HIS A 58 -4.52 6.38 9.12
C HIS A 58 -3.92 5.89 7.80
N TRP A 59 -4.65 5.12 7.01
CA TRP A 59 -4.17 4.61 5.71
C TRP A 59 -3.71 5.73 4.78
N ILE A 60 -4.46 6.85 4.74
CA ILE A 60 -4.08 8.03 3.94
C ILE A 60 -2.76 8.64 4.42
N ARG A 61 -2.53 8.75 5.73
CA ARG A 61 -1.27 9.29 6.28
C ARG A 61 -0.12 8.36 5.97
N VAL A 62 -0.27 7.05 6.20
CA VAL A 62 0.73 6.03 5.86
C VAL A 62 1.09 6.07 4.39
N SER A 63 0.08 6.11 3.50
CA SER A 63 0.32 6.24 2.05
C SER A 63 1.12 7.49 1.69
N ARG A 64 0.72 8.66 2.21
CA ARG A 64 1.39 9.94 1.90
C ARG A 64 2.84 9.97 2.37
N VAL A 65 3.10 9.47 3.56
CA VAL A 65 4.45 9.42 4.15
C VAL A 65 5.27 8.36 3.43
N GLY A 66 4.72 7.17 3.22
CA GLY A 66 5.39 6.08 2.51
C GLY A 66 5.80 6.44 1.09
N LEU A 67 4.94 7.12 0.33
CA LEU A 67 5.28 7.59 -1.02
C LEU A 67 6.42 8.63 -1.02
N LYS A 68 6.50 9.50 -0.01
CA LYS A 68 7.65 10.41 0.14
C LYS A 68 8.95 9.61 0.39
N PHE A 69 8.90 8.59 1.25
CA PHE A 69 10.05 7.73 1.50
C PHE A 69 10.44 6.94 0.26
N ALA A 70 9.49 6.34 -0.44
CA ALA A 70 9.77 5.60 -1.66
C ALA A 70 10.38 6.47 -2.76
N THR A 71 9.96 7.74 -2.86
CA THR A 71 10.59 8.70 -3.77
C THR A 71 12.05 9.02 -3.40
N ALA A 72 12.37 9.03 -2.10
CA ALA A 72 13.70 9.35 -1.58
C ALA A 72 14.61 8.11 -1.41
N THR A 73 14.07 6.90 -1.54
CA THR A 73 14.78 5.64 -1.30
C THR A 73 14.97 4.90 -2.63
N PRO A 74 16.20 4.85 -3.19
CA PRO A 74 16.46 4.15 -4.45
C PRO A 74 16.05 2.66 -4.38
N GLY A 75 15.32 2.21 -5.39
CA GLY A 75 14.85 0.81 -5.49
C GLY A 75 13.54 0.51 -4.78
N ALA A 76 12.96 1.47 -4.06
CA ALA A 76 11.64 1.30 -3.47
C ALA A 76 10.52 1.35 -4.53
N ASP A 77 9.58 0.43 -4.44
CA ASP A 77 8.41 0.34 -5.31
C ASP A 77 7.24 1.15 -4.73
N GLN A 78 6.94 2.27 -5.37
CA GLN A 78 5.90 3.21 -4.90
C GLN A 78 4.50 2.59 -4.91
N GLU A 79 4.22 1.69 -5.85
CA GLU A 79 2.93 1.05 -5.96
C GLU A 79 2.69 0.07 -4.82
N VAL A 80 3.69 -0.75 -4.50
CA VAL A 80 3.64 -1.65 -3.34
C VAL A 80 3.47 -0.87 -2.05
N VAL A 81 4.20 0.24 -1.87
CA VAL A 81 4.08 1.10 -0.69
C VAL A 81 2.68 1.72 -0.56
N HIS A 82 2.10 2.17 -1.67
CA HIS A 82 0.74 2.69 -1.66
C HIS A 82 -0.30 1.61 -1.30
N LEU A 83 -0.20 0.44 -1.93
CA LEU A 83 -1.10 -0.69 -1.66
C LEU A 83 -0.95 -1.20 -0.22
N PHE A 84 0.27 -1.28 0.31
CA PHE A 84 0.50 -1.62 1.71
C PHE A 84 -0.34 -0.75 2.65
N ALA A 85 -0.36 0.55 2.43
CA ALA A 85 -1.13 1.47 3.26
C ALA A 85 -2.63 1.15 3.28
N LEU A 86 -3.18 0.63 2.17
CA LEU A 86 -4.60 0.26 2.07
C LEU A 86 -4.90 -1.11 2.72
N PHE A 87 -3.94 -2.04 2.70
CA PHE A 87 -4.20 -3.43 3.11
C PHE A 87 -3.78 -3.76 4.53
N HIS A 88 -2.68 -3.17 5.06
CA HIS A 88 -2.05 -3.63 6.30
C HIS A 88 -3.00 -3.70 7.50
N ASP A 89 -3.85 -2.69 7.69
CA ASP A 89 -4.83 -2.59 8.80
C ASP A 89 -6.29 -2.86 8.37
N SER A 90 -6.52 -3.19 7.09
CA SER A 90 -7.87 -3.28 6.51
C SER A 90 -8.74 -4.43 7.06
N ARG A 91 -8.15 -5.34 7.81
CA ARG A 91 -8.83 -6.51 8.41
C ARG A 91 -8.54 -6.64 9.90
N ARG A 92 -8.41 -5.50 10.58
CA ARG A 92 -8.41 -5.48 12.04
C ARG A 92 -9.80 -5.82 12.58
N GLU A 93 -9.82 -6.58 13.68
CA GLU A 93 -11.03 -6.99 14.39
C GLU A 93 -11.29 -6.13 15.65
N ASN A 94 -10.28 -5.42 16.11
CA ASN A 94 -10.39 -4.49 17.25
C ASN A 94 -9.34 -3.38 17.17
N GLU A 95 -9.48 -2.33 17.99
CA GLU A 95 -8.55 -1.20 18.07
C GLU A 95 -7.36 -1.45 19.02
N ASP A 96 -7.39 -2.55 19.78
CA ASP A 96 -6.36 -2.94 20.74
C ASP A 96 -5.38 -3.95 20.13
N THR A 97 -5.00 -4.99 20.89
CA THR A 97 -4.08 -6.04 20.44
C THR A 97 -4.78 -7.00 19.47
N ASP A 98 -4.27 -7.04 18.26
CA ASP A 98 -4.76 -7.90 17.18
C ASP A 98 -3.58 -8.46 16.36
N PRO A 99 -2.93 -9.54 16.83
CA PRO A 99 -1.66 -9.99 16.25
C PRO A 99 -1.76 -10.48 14.80
N ASP A 100 -2.93 -10.95 14.37
CA ASP A 100 -3.13 -11.55 13.04
C ASP A 100 -3.67 -10.58 11.99
N HIS A 101 -3.89 -9.30 12.33
CA HIS A 101 -4.52 -8.35 11.39
C HIS A 101 -3.70 -8.16 10.10
N GLY A 102 -2.38 -8.12 10.21
CA GLY A 102 -1.51 -7.99 9.04
C GLY A 102 -1.57 -9.19 8.11
N LEU A 103 -1.64 -10.41 8.66
CA LEU A 103 -1.87 -11.64 7.89
C LEU A 103 -3.23 -11.57 7.17
N ARG A 104 -4.30 -11.18 7.86
CA ARG A 104 -5.63 -11.05 7.25
C ARG A 104 -5.66 -9.97 6.14
N GLY A 105 -4.93 -8.87 6.31
CA GLY A 105 -4.74 -7.87 5.24
C GLY A 105 -4.02 -8.44 4.02
N ALA A 106 -2.97 -9.25 4.24
CA ALA A 106 -2.25 -9.95 3.18
C ALA A 106 -3.12 -11.00 2.46
N GLU A 107 -3.98 -11.70 3.17
CA GLU A 107 -4.95 -12.67 2.62
C GLU A 107 -6.02 -11.95 1.78
N LEU A 108 -6.49 -10.80 2.22
CA LEU A 108 -7.38 -9.96 1.42
C LEU A 108 -6.71 -9.55 0.09
N ALA A 109 -5.46 -9.06 0.13
CA ALA A 109 -4.69 -8.77 -1.09
C ALA A 109 -4.59 -10.02 -1.98
N GLY A 110 -4.38 -11.21 -1.37
CA GLY A 110 -4.39 -12.50 -2.06
C GLY A 110 -5.68 -12.78 -2.83
N SER A 111 -6.81 -12.56 -2.19
CA SER A 111 -8.13 -12.76 -2.80
C SER A 111 -8.38 -11.81 -4.00
N MET A 112 -7.74 -10.64 -3.99
CA MET A 112 -7.85 -9.62 -5.05
C MET A 112 -6.79 -9.75 -6.15
N ARG A 113 -5.87 -10.74 -6.06
CA ARG A 113 -4.78 -10.94 -7.03
C ARG A 113 -5.29 -11.12 -8.46
N GLY A 114 -6.40 -11.83 -8.63
CA GLY A 114 -7.02 -12.13 -9.93
C GLY A 114 -8.00 -11.05 -10.45
N THR A 115 -8.15 -9.94 -9.74
CA THR A 115 -9.09 -8.86 -10.07
C THR A 115 -8.42 -7.49 -9.99
N HIS A 116 -8.44 -6.85 -8.83
CA HIS A 116 -7.92 -5.49 -8.64
C HIS A 116 -6.38 -5.38 -8.71
N LEU A 117 -5.65 -6.47 -8.44
CA LEU A 117 -4.19 -6.48 -8.39
C LEU A 117 -3.54 -7.23 -9.56
N LEU A 118 -4.26 -7.42 -10.67
CA LEU A 118 -3.77 -8.10 -11.88
C LEU A 118 -2.50 -7.45 -12.47
N HIS A 119 -2.34 -6.16 -12.32
CA HIS A 119 -1.24 -5.38 -12.86
C HIS A 119 0.09 -5.60 -12.13
N LEU A 120 0.06 -6.07 -10.86
CA LEU A 120 1.27 -6.37 -10.12
C LEU A 120 1.98 -7.61 -10.72
N ASN A 121 3.28 -7.54 -10.86
CA ASN A 121 4.07 -8.75 -11.10
C ASN A 121 4.21 -9.59 -9.81
N ASN A 122 4.75 -10.81 -9.93
CA ASN A 122 4.84 -11.70 -8.77
C ASN A 122 5.76 -11.15 -7.66
N ALA A 123 6.86 -10.47 -8.00
CA ALA A 123 7.77 -9.91 -7.00
C ALA A 123 7.08 -8.78 -6.21
N GLN A 124 6.39 -7.86 -6.87
CA GLN A 124 5.62 -6.80 -6.22
C GLN A 124 4.54 -7.38 -5.29
N PHE A 125 3.84 -8.40 -5.77
CA PHE A 125 2.78 -9.04 -4.99
C PHE A 125 3.31 -9.73 -3.74
N GLU A 126 4.44 -10.44 -3.83
CA GLU A 126 5.06 -11.05 -2.64
C GLU A 126 5.62 -10.01 -1.67
N LEU A 127 6.18 -8.89 -2.15
CA LEU A 127 6.59 -7.78 -1.30
C LEU A 127 5.39 -7.19 -0.54
N LEU A 128 4.26 -6.97 -1.22
CA LEU A 128 3.03 -6.48 -0.60
C LEU A 128 2.55 -7.42 0.51
N ARG A 129 2.44 -8.70 0.22
CA ARG A 129 2.01 -9.71 1.19
C ARG A 129 2.93 -9.76 2.40
N TYR A 130 4.25 -9.81 2.16
CA TYR A 130 5.24 -9.84 3.21
C TYR A 130 5.18 -8.58 4.08
N ALA A 131 5.14 -7.41 3.47
CA ALA A 131 5.04 -6.15 4.19
C ALA A 131 3.82 -6.10 5.09
N CYS A 132 2.63 -6.49 4.60
CA CYS A 132 1.41 -6.53 5.41
C CYS A 132 1.51 -7.55 6.55
N THR A 133 1.98 -8.76 6.28
CA THR A 133 2.02 -9.84 7.30
C THR A 133 2.92 -9.47 8.48
N HIS A 134 4.07 -8.80 8.22
CA HIS A 134 5.13 -8.62 9.21
C HIS A 134 5.29 -7.18 9.74
N HIS A 135 4.37 -6.27 9.43
CA HIS A 135 4.55 -4.85 9.80
C HIS A 135 4.58 -4.60 11.32
N THR A 136 4.02 -5.50 12.13
CA THR A 136 3.98 -5.41 13.59
C THR A 136 5.08 -6.18 14.32
N ASP A 137 5.95 -6.90 13.60
CA ASP A 137 6.96 -7.77 14.24
C ASP A 137 8.10 -6.98 14.92
N GLY A 138 8.14 -5.65 14.78
CA GLY A 138 9.15 -4.79 15.39
C GLY A 138 10.51 -4.84 14.70
N GLU A 139 10.65 -5.56 13.60
CA GLU A 139 11.91 -5.73 12.86
C GLU A 139 12.24 -4.52 12.00
N ILE A 140 13.51 -4.37 11.65
CA ILE A 140 13.99 -3.49 10.57
C ILE A 140 14.42 -4.34 9.37
N THR A 141 14.48 -3.73 8.20
CA THR A 141 14.83 -4.44 6.95
C THR A 141 15.81 -3.65 6.10
N THR A 142 16.54 -4.34 5.23
CA THR A 142 17.37 -3.75 4.17
C THR A 142 16.64 -3.67 2.83
N ASP A 143 15.46 -4.29 2.70
CA ASP A 143 14.62 -4.13 1.51
C ASP A 143 14.04 -2.72 1.47
N PRO A 144 14.30 -1.94 0.40
CA PRO A 144 13.89 -0.53 0.34
C PRO A 144 12.38 -0.34 0.31
N THR A 145 11.63 -1.25 -0.29
CA THR A 145 10.17 -1.17 -0.40
C THR A 145 9.50 -1.48 0.93
N ILE A 146 9.88 -2.61 1.54
CA ILE A 146 9.37 -3.04 2.85
C ILE A 146 9.73 -2.01 3.92
N GLY A 147 10.97 -1.49 3.87
CA GLY A 147 11.42 -0.43 4.79
C GLY A 147 10.53 0.82 4.70
N CYS A 148 10.20 1.29 3.50
CA CYS A 148 9.29 2.42 3.32
C CYS A 148 7.88 2.14 3.85
N CYS A 149 7.36 0.91 3.69
CA CYS A 149 6.06 0.49 4.21
C CYS A 149 6.02 0.59 5.74
N TRP A 150 6.93 -0.10 6.40
CA TRP A 150 6.97 -0.20 7.85
C TRP A 150 7.30 1.11 8.54
N ASP A 151 8.24 1.88 7.99
CA ASP A 151 8.62 3.19 8.51
C ASP A 151 7.46 4.19 8.43
N ALA A 152 6.68 4.16 7.35
CA ALA A 152 5.53 5.05 7.20
C ALA A 152 4.44 4.77 8.24
N ASP A 153 4.19 3.51 8.56
CA ASP A 153 3.24 3.13 9.61
C ASP A 153 3.78 3.49 11.01
N ARG A 154 5.05 3.17 11.29
CA ARG A 154 5.70 3.49 12.58
C ARG A 154 5.73 4.99 12.87
N LEU A 155 5.97 5.83 11.88
CA LEU A 155 5.93 7.28 12.08
C LEU A 155 4.52 7.83 12.35
N ASP A 156 3.47 7.09 12.07
CA ASP A 156 2.10 7.46 12.45
C ASP A 156 1.71 6.99 13.86
N LEU A 157 2.59 6.30 14.59
CA LEU A 157 2.35 5.84 15.98
C LEU A 157 2.10 7.01 16.96
N GLY A 158 2.48 8.23 16.61
CA GLY A 158 2.11 9.43 17.37
C GLY A 158 0.60 9.58 17.58
N ARG A 159 -0.24 9.00 16.69
CA ARG A 159 -1.71 8.97 16.83
C ARG A 159 -2.19 8.22 18.07
N VAL A 160 -1.39 7.27 18.55
CA VAL A 160 -1.67 6.47 19.76
C VAL A 160 -0.75 6.82 20.93
N GLY A 161 -0.04 7.96 20.84
CA GLY A 161 0.80 8.49 21.90
C GLY A 161 2.17 7.81 22.04
N ILE A 162 2.62 7.07 21.02
CA ILE A 162 3.95 6.44 20.97
C ILE A 162 4.86 7.28 20.09
N GLU A 163 6.00 7.71 20.62
CA GLU A 163 7.03 8.41 19.85
C GLU A 163 7.89 7.39 19.10
N PRO A 164 8.02 7.52 17.76
CA PRO A 164 8.87 6.64 16.97
C PRO A 164 10.36 6.85 17.31
N GLU A 165 11.12 5.76 17.43
CA GLU A 165 12.55 5.81 17.71
C GLU A 165 13.37 5.41 16.47
N ALA A 166 14.51 6.08 16.25
CA ALA A 166 15.34 5.89 15.06
C ALA A 166 15.83 4.45 14.85
N GLU A 167 15.99 3.69 15.94
CA GLU A 167 16.46 2.30 15.91
C GLU A 167 15.45 1.34 15.28
N TYR A 168 14.16 1.69 15.27
CA TYR A 168 13.09 0.92 14.62
C TYR A 168 12.80 1.37 13.20
N LEU A 169 13.55 2.32 12.64
CA LEU A 169 13.35 2.81 11.28
C LEU A 169 14.38 2.20 10.33
N SER A 170 13.91 1.66 9.21
CA SER A 170 14.70 0.96 8.21
C SER A 170 15.40 1.91 7.25
N THR A 171 14.75 3.01 6.86
CA THR A 171 15.22 3.91 5.79
C THR A 171 15.89 5.16 6.34
N ALA A 172 16.87 5.69 5.60
CA ALA A 172 17.48 6.97 5.92
C ALA A 172 16.48 8.13 5.81
N ALA A 173 15.51 8.01 4.88
CA ALA A 173 14.46 9.00 4.69
C ALA A 173 13.57 9.14 5.92
N ALA A 174 13.19 8.02 6.55
CA ALA A 174 12.38 8.03 7.76
C ALA A 174 13.16 8.55 8.98
N ARG A 175 14.40 8.08 9.17
CA ARG A 175 15.27 8.57 10.27
C ARG A 175 15.53 10.07 10.20
N GLY A 176 15.54 10.65 9.01
CA GLY A 176 15.69 12.10 8.82
C GLY A 176 14.45 12.92 9.16
N MET A 177 13.34 12.30 9.55
CA MET A 177 12.09 12.97 9.95
C MET A 177 11.90 13.05 11.48
N LEU A 178 12.73 12.38 12.25
CA LEU A 178 12.78 12.50 13.70
C LEU A 178 13.62 13.72 14.11
#